data_ec8f21870137f65914b9959769334795
#
_entry.id   ec8f21870137f65914b9959769334795
#
_cell.length_a   1.000
_cell.length_b   1.000
_cell.length_c   1.000
_cell.angle_alpha   90.00
_cell.angle_beta   90.00
_cell.angle_gamma   90.00
#
_symmetry.space_group_name_H-M   'P 1'
#
loop_
_entity.id
_entity.type
_entity.pdbx_description
1 polymer ?
#
loop_
_entity_poly.entity_id
_entity_poly.type
_entity_poly.pdbx_seq_one_letter_code
_entity_poly.pdbx_strand_id
1 'polypeptide(L)'
;NSGRRQRQMCIRDSNKDMAKLNVLAPDIQPKATEYIPEMITLIKDLIKKDFAYEKDGHVLFHVPSFKNYGLLSNRNREEQIAGSRVDIAPFKKDPADFVLWKPSTENQPGWDSPWGFGRPGWHTECSAMSEKTLGLPFDIHGGGRDLIFPHHENEIAQSCCSTADADKPESYAKYWMHNGFVTIDGEKMSKSLGNIILVNDLTEKYHGEVIRLALLSSHYRQGLDWNENVIHQAKKLLDKLYSLYDELKDIKTDQEEQNFESIEIIFDDLNTPGLISQANKLIKESDSSNNSEKALIKSKLLMIAKVLGIFEDKSYNKISDELNKEIEILIKERSIAKENKNFDLADEIRTCLLYTSPSPRDCLLS
;
A
#
# COMPACT_ATOMS: atom_id res chain seq x y z
N ASN A 1 8.01 -29.92 3.77
CA ASN A 1 8.92 -28.93 4.45
C ASN A 1 9.44 -27.81 3.53
N SER A 2 9.62 -28.02 2.22
CA SER A 2 10.12 -26.99 1.31
C SER A 2 9.11 -25.84 1.10
N GLY A 3 7.85 -26.13 0.85
CA GLY A 3 6.83 -25.11 0.63
C GLY A 3 6.50 -24.25 1.88
N ARG A 4 6.69 -24.80 3.08
CA ARG A 4 6.55 -24.05 4.34
C ARG A 4 7.72 -23.08 4.55
N ARG A 5 8.94 -23.49 4.24
CA ARG A 5 10.14 -22.62 4.26
C ARG A 5 10.04 -21.50 3.21
N GLN A 6 9.60 -21.82 1.99
CA GLN A 6 9.39 -20.81 0.95
C GLN A 6 8.37 -19.74 1.36
N ARG A 7 7.21 -20.12 1.91
CA ARG A 7 6.19 -19.16 2.39
C ARG A 7 6.70 -18.29 3.55
N GLN A 8 7.42 -18.87 4.51
CA GLN A 8 8.02 -18.08 5.60
C GLN A 8 9.09 -17.11 5.10
N MET A 9 9.84 -17.47 4.07
CA MET A 9 10.80 -16.60 3.42
C MET A 9 10.09 -15.42 2.73
N CYS A 10 9.05 -15.68 1.94
CA CYS A 10 8.28 -14.63 1.27
C CYS A 10 7.64 -13.63 2.25
N ILE A 11 7.06 -14.09 3.38
CA ILE A 11 6.50 -13.19 4.41
C ILE A 11 7.60 -12.32 5.02
N ARG A 12 8.75 -12.90 5.36
CA ARG A 12 9.88 -12.16 5.93
C ARG A 12 10.42 -11.11 4.96
N ASP A 13 10.54 -11.45 3.69
CA ASP A 13 11.04 -10.54 2.66
C ASP A 13 10.05 -9.41 2.42
N SER A 14 8.75 -9.70 2.33
CA SER A 14 7.70 -8.68 2.24
C SER A 14 7.73 -7.71 3.43
N ASN A 15 7.88 -8.19 4.66
CA ASN A 15 7.97 -7.32 5.84
C ASN A 15 9.21 -6.42 5.81
N LYS A 16 10.33 -6.93 5.32
CA LYS A 16 11.55 -6.12 5.14
C LYS A 16 11.36 -5.04 4.07
N ASP A 17 10.72 -5.38 2.96
CA ASP A 17 10.45 -4.44 1.88
C ASP A 17 9.50 -3.34 2.34
N MET A 18 8.46 -3.68 3.09
CA MET A 18 7.54 -2.69 3.66
C MET A 18 8.24 -1.80 4.69
N ALA A 19 9.13 -2.34 5.52
CA ALA A 19 9.91 -1.55 6.48
C ALA A 19 10.84 -0.53 5.78
N LYS A 20 11.44 -0.88 4.63
CA LYS A 20 12.23 0.06 3.83
C LYS A 20 11.40 1.25 3.31
N LEU A 21 10.08 1.07 3.16
CA LEU A 21 9.14 2.11 2.76
C LEU A 21 8.51 2.85 3.97
N ASN A 22 9.03 2.67 5.17
CA ASN A 22 8.48 3.22 6.43
C ASN A 22 7.00 2.82 6.66
N VAL A 23 6.60 1.62 6.23
CA VAL A 23 5.29 1.07 6.53
C VAL A 23 5.35 0.42 7.91
N LEU A 24 4.45 0.84 8.80
CA LEU A 24 4.34 0.28 10.13
C LEU A 24 3.97 -1.21 10.07
N ALA A 25 4.58 -2.00 10.94
CA ALA A 25 4.20 -3.41 11.07
C ALA A 25 2.77 -3.52 11.60
N PRO A 26 1.96 -4.45 11.10
CA PRO A 26 0.64 -4.70 11.66
C PRO A 26 0.76 -5.34 13.05
N ASP A 27 -0.19 -5.01 13.94
CA ASP A 27 -0.22 -5.59 15.30
C ASP A 27 -0.47 -7.10 15.28
N ILE A 28 -1.26 -7.57 14.31
CA ILE A 28 -1.60 -8.98 14.13
C ILE A 28 -1.42 -9.38 12.67
N GLN A 29 -0.66 -10.45 12.43
CA GLN A 29 -0.52 -11.11 11.11
C GLN A 29 -1.07 -12.54 11.21
N PRO A 30 -2.39 -12.75 11.05
CA PRO A 30 -2.99 -14.07 11.19
C PRO A 30 -2.56 -14.98 10.03
N LYS A 31 -2.38 -16.26 10.33
CA LYS A 31 -2.09 -17.29 9.31
C LYS A 31 -3.30 -18.18 9.15
N ALA A 32 -3.87 -18.24 7.97
CA ALA A 32 -5.07 -19.02 7.66
C ALA A 32 -4.99 -20.47 8.19
N THR A 33 -3.82 -21.08 8.17
CA THR A 33 -3.60 -22.45 8.68
C THR A 33 -3.75 -22.60 10.20
N GLU A 34 -3.78 -21.52 10.94
CA GLU A 34 -3.96 -21.50 12.41
C GLU A 34 -5.43 -21.26 12.81
N TYR A 35 -6.31 -20.94 11.83
CA TYR A 35 -7.72 -20.59 12.03
C TYR A 35 -8.71 -21.60 11.41
N ILE A 36 -8.26 -22.80 11.12
CA ILE A 36 -9.13 -23.85 10.51
C ILE A 36 -10.34 -24.19 11.42
N PRO A 37 -10.20 -24.30 12.77
CA PRO A 37 -11.36 -24.54 13.62
C PRO A 37 -12.42 -23.44 13.55
N GLU A 38 -12.00 -22.17 13.48
CA GLU A 38 -12.88 -21.01 13.34
C GLU A 38 -13.63 -21.04 12.01
N MET A 39 -12.94 -21.35 10.91
CA MET A 39 -13.53 -21.50 9.58
C MET A 39 -14.58 -22.62 9.56
N ILE A 40 -14.28 -23.76 10.18
CA ILE A 40 -15.24 -24.87 10.29
C ILE A 40 -16.48 -24.47 11.13
N THR A 41 -16.26 -23.68 12.18
CA THR A 41 -17.35 -23.17 13.03
C THR A 41 -18.26 -22.22 12.24
N LEU A 42 -17.68 -21.25 11.53
CA LEU A 42 -18.40 -20.33 10.64
C LEU A 42 -19.25 -21.09 9.61
N ILE A 43 -18.67 -22.10 8.96
CA ILE A 43 -19.38 -22.90 7.95
C ILE A 43 -20.55 -23.70 8.58
N LYS A 44 -20.36 -24.27 9.78
CA LYS A 44 -21.43 -24.98 10.51
C LYS A 44 -22.59 -24.06 10.84
N ASP A 45 -22.31 -22.82 11.26
CA ASP A 45 -23.34 -21.83 11.57
C ASP A 45 -24.12 -21.43 10.33
N LEU A 46 -23.43 -21.26 9.18
CA LEU A 46 -24.09 -20.99 7.90
C LEU A 46 -24.99 -22.14 7.44
N ILE A 47 -24.56 -23.40 7.61
CA ILE A 47 -25.38 -24.55 7.29
C ILE A 47 -26.61 -24.63 8.22
N LYS A 48 -26.40 -24.43 9.52
CA LYS A 48 -27.48 -24.45 10.52
C LYS A 48 -28.56 -23.40 10.25
N LYS A 49 -28.20 -22.29 9.63
CA LYS A 49 -29.10 -21.18 9.27
C LYS A 49 -29.61 -21.23 7.84
N ASP A 50 -29.41 -22.34 7.13
CA ASP A 50 -29.84 -22.57 5.74
C ASP A 50 -29.22 -21.62 4.70
N PHE A 51 -28.10 -20.95 5.01
CA PHE A 51 -27.35 -20.16 4.04
C PHE A 51 -26.31 -20.97 3.28
N ALA A 52 -25.97 -22.15 3.75
CA ALA A 52 -25.02 -23.04 3.09
C ALA A 52 -25.55 -24.47 3.03
N TYR A 53 -25.00 -25.24 2.12
CA TYR A 53 -25.36 -26.65 1.93
C TYR A 53 -24.15 -27.50 1.54
N GLU A 54 -24.20 -28.78 1.91
CA GLU A 54 -23.22 -29.78 1.48
C GLU A 54 -23.69 -30.51 0.24
N LYS A 55 -22.78 -30.73 -0.70
CA LYS A 55 -23.00 -31.61 -1.85
C LYS A 55 -21.69 -32.18 -2.38
N ASP A 56 -21.62 -33.51 -2.50
CA ASP A 56 -20.44 -34.20 -3.03
C ASP A 56 -19.14 -33.86 -2.33
N GLY A 57 -19.15 -33.75 -0.99
CA GLY A 57 -18.01 -33.36 -0.16
C GLY A 57 -17.61 -31.88 -0.25
N HIS A 58 -18.35 -31.08 -1.02
CA HIS A 58 -18.21 -29.62 -1.05
C HIS A 58 -19.24 -28.99 -0.15
N VAL A 59 -18.86 -27.89 0.52
CA VAL A 59 -19.82 -26.98 1.16
C VAL A 59 -19.84 -25.66 0.39
N LEU A 60 -21.04 -25.24 0.02
CA LEU A 60 -21.26 -24.03 -0.76
C LEU A 60 -22.18 -23.07 -0.02
N PHE A 61 -21.91 -21.79 -0.15
CA PHE A 61 -22.82 -20.73 0.21
C PHE A 61 -23.89 -20.61 -0.87
N HIS A 62 -25.15 -20.54 -0.46
CA HIS A 62 -26.28 -20.37 -1.38
C HIS A 62 -26.61 -18.89 -1.57
N VAL A 63 -26.06 -18.28 -2.59
CA VAL A 63 -26.18 -16.84 -2.84
C VAL A 63 -27.63 -16.33 -2.87
N PRO A 64 -28.63 -17.03 -3.48
CA PRO A 64 -30.01 -16.57 -3.44
C PRO A 64 -30.64 -16.49 -2.05
N SER A 65 -30.09 -17.15 -1.03
CA SER A 65 -30.58 -17.05 0.35
C SER A 65 -30.25 -15.72 1.03
N PHE A 66 -29.21 -14.99 0.56
CA PHE A 66 -28.83 -13.69 1.06
C PHE A 66 -29.31 -12.57 0.12
N LYS A 67 -30.44 -11.94 0.46
CA LYS A 67 -31.12 -10.96 -0.39
C LYS A 67 -30.27 -9.70 -0.71
N ASN A 68 -29.34 -9.36 0.19
CA ASN A 68 -28.49 -8.19 0.09
C ASN A 68 -27.16 -8.45 -0.61
N TYR A 69 -26.99 -9.63 -1.23
CA TYR A 69 -25.79 -9.93 -2.01
C TYR A 69 -25.67 -9.02 -3.21
N GLY A 70 -24.49 -8.37 -3.34
CA GLY A 70 -24.21 -7.41 -4.40
C GLY A 70 -24.33 -5.93 -4.00
N LEU A 71 -24.69 -5.61 -2.73
CA LEU A 71 -24.82 -4.23 -2.27
C LEU A 71 -23.50 -3.45 -2.28
N LEU A 72 -22.39 -4.07 -1.87
CA LEU A 72 -21.10 -3.42 -1.88
C LEU A 72 -20.60 -3.16 -3.32
N SER A 73 -20.72 -4.15 -4.17
CA SER A 73 -20.26 -4.08 -5.57
C SER A 73 -21.22 -3.36 -6.51
N ASN A 74 -22.43 -3.09 -6.05
CA ASN A 74 -23.54 -2.51 -6.84
C ASN A 74 -23.80 -3.30 -8.15
N ARG A 75 -23.67 -4.65 -8.08
CA ARG A 75 -23.87 -5.55 -9.22
C ARG A 75 -25.25 -6.17 -9.23
N ASN A 76 -25.87 -6.17 -10.40
CA ASN A 76 -27.12 -6.90 -10.63
C ASN A 76 -26.85 -8.42 -10.76
N ARG A 77 -27.93 -9.21 -10.81
CA ARG A 77 -27.84 -10.68 -10.81
C ARG A 77 -27.05 -11.26 -12.01
N GLU A 78 -27.19 -10.68 -13.18
CA GLU A 78 -26.51 -11.13 -14.39
C GLU A 78 -25.00 -10.87 -14.30
N GLU A 79 -24.62 -9.70 -13.79
CA GLU A 79 -23.23 -9.32 -13.56
C GLU A 79 -22.58 -10.15 -12.45
N GLN A 80 -23.35 -10.56 -11.43
CA GLN A 80 -22.87 -11.45 -10.38
C GLN A 80 -22.53 -12.82 -10.93
N ILE A 81 -23.37 -13.39 -11.80
CA ILE A 81 -23.16 -14.68 -12.46
C ILE A 81 -21.96 -14.60 -13.43
N ALA A 82 -21.91 -13.57 -14.27
CA ALA A 82 -20.81 -13.36 -15.22
C ALA A 82 -19.45 -13.15 -14.52
N GLY A 83 -19.45 -12.53 -13.35
CA GLY A 83 -18.25 -12.28 -12.53
C GLY A 83 -17.82 -13.46 -11.66
N SER A 84 -18.67 -14.49 -11.51
CA SER A 84 -18.28 -15.73 -10.83
C SER A 84 -17.39 -16.55 -11.78
N ARG A 85 -16.07 -16.50 -11.56
CA ARG A 85 -15.00 -17.06 -12.42
C ARG A 85 -14.98 -18.60 -12.51
N VAL A 86 -16.06 -19.30 -12.16
CA VAL A 86 -16.06 -20.77 -12.12
C VAL A 86 -17.16 -21.30 -13.02
N ASP A 87 -16.81 -22.25 -13.91
CA ASP A 87 -17.76 -23.04 -14.65
C ASP A 87 -18.85 -23.56 -13.71
N ILE A 88 -20.09 -23.70 -14.25
CA ILE A 88 -21.21 -24.18 -13.46
C ILE A 88 -20.93 -25.65 -13.12
N ALA A 89 -20.33 -25.84 -11.95
CA ALA A 89 -20.04 -27.18 -11.46
C ALA A 89 -21.34 -27.90 -11.11
N PRO A 90 -21.45 -29.20 -11.41
CA PRO A 90 -22.71 -29.97 -11.27
C PRO A 90 -23.24 -30.06 -9.82
N PHE A 91 -22.40 -29.76 -8.86
CA PHE A 91 -22.75 -29.70 -7.43
C PHE A 91 -23.34 -28.36 -6.97
N LYS A 92 -23.36 -27.31 -7.80
CA LYS A 92 -23.98 -26.02 -7.46
C LYS A 92 -25.50 -26.05 -7.65
N LYS A 93 -26.25 -25.48 -6.69
CA LYS A 93 -27.69 -25.23 -6.84
C LYS A 93 -27.97 -24.00 -7.68
N ASP A 94 -27.09 -22.99 -7.58
CA ASP A 94 -27.15 -21.72 -8.31
C ASP A 94 -25.77 -21.37 -8.88
N PRO A 95 -25.68 -20.81 -10.09
CA PRO A 95 -24.39 -20.47 -10.72
C PRO A 95 -23.52 -19.52 -9.88
N ALA A 96 -24.13 -18.63 -9.10
CA ALA A 96 -23.41 -17.68 -8.25
C ALA A 96 -22.95 -18.30 -6.92
N ASP A 97 -23.41 -19.51 -6.55
CA ASP A 97 -22.97 -20.16 -5.32
C ASP A 97 -21.45 -20.30 -5.30
N PHE A 98 -20.84 -20.07 -4.15
CA PHE A 98 -19.40 -20.14 -3.99
C PHE A 98 -18.97 -21.12 -2.91
N VAL A 99 -17.74 -21.61 -3.04
CA VAL A 99 -17.21 -22.67 -2.19
C VAL A 99 -16.77 -22.12 -0.83
N LEU A 100 -17.27 -22.74 0.24
CA LEU A 100 -16.83 -22.53 1.63
C LEU A 100 -15.83 -23.61 2.06
N TRP A 101 -16.02 -24.86 1.61
CA TRP A 101 -15.13 -25.98 1.85
C TRP A 101 -15.09 -26.88 0.62
N LYS A 102 -13.90 -27.39 0.28
CA LYS A 102 -13.74 -28.31 -0.85
C LYS A 102 -12.81 -29.47 -0.51
N PRO A 103 -13.04 -30.67 -1.05
CA PRO A 103 -12.18 -31.83 -0.85
C PRO A 103 -10.73 -31.53 -1.26
N SER A 104 -9.78 -32.12 -0.55
CA SER A 104 -8.36 -32.14 -0.91
C SER A 104 -7.91 -33.54 -1.24
N THR A 105 -7.02 -33.65 -2.23
CA THR A 105 -6.31 -34.90 -2.54
C THR A 105 -5.07 -35.03 -1.65
N GLU A 106 -4.47 -36.22 -1.61
CA GLU A 106 -3.26 -36.49 -0.79
C GLU A 106 -2.09 -35.53 -1.07
N ASN A 107 -2.00 -34.98 -2.27
CA ASN A 107 -0.94 -34.05 -2.67
C ASN A 107 -1.30 -32.57 -2.42
N GLN A 108 -2.46 -32.28 -1.86
CA GLN A 108 -2.94 -30.92 -1.57
C GLN A 108 -3.00 -30.68 -0.07
N PRO A 109 -2.79 -29.45 0.40
CA PRO A 109 -3.07 -29.08 1.79
C PRO A 109 -4.52 -29.41 2.13
N GLY A 110 -4.75 -29.98 3.32
CA GLY A 110 -6.10 -30.31 3.78
C GLY A 110 -6.10 -30.57 5.29
N TRP A 111 -7.28 -30.48 5.84
CA TRP A 111 -7.59 -30.70 7.25
C TRP A 111 -8.85 -31.54 7.40
N ASP A 112 -8.96 -32.26 8.48
CA ASP A 112 -10.17 -32.99 8.80
C ASP A 112 -11.32 -32.04 9.12
N SER A 113 -12.49 -32.34 8.60
CA SER A 113 -13.72 -31.58 8.82
C SER A 113 -14.93 -32.51 8.87
N PRO A 114 -16.11 -32.06 9.33
CA PRO A 114 -17.34 -32.84 9.25
C PRO A 114 -17.74 -33.30 7.84
N TRP A 115 -17.23 -32.60 6.82
CA TRP A 115 -17.50 -32.83 5.40
C TRP A 115 -16.38 -33.64 4.71
N GLY A 116 -15.48 -34.20 5.50
CA GLY A 116 -14.31 -34.94 5.01
C GLY A 116 -13.04 -34.14 4.98
N PHE A 117 -11.95 -34.80 4.56
CA PHE A 117 -10.64 -34.18 4.40
C PHE A 117 -10.64 -33.15 3.26
N GLY A 118 -10.31 -31.91 3.57
CA GLY A 118 -10.43 -30.82 2.60
C GLY A 118 -9.78 -29.52 3.07
N ARG A 119 -10.13 -28.45 2.37
CA ARG A 119 -9.62 -27.11 2.64
C ARG A 119 -10.70 -26.03 2.49
N PRO A 120 -10.58 -24.90 3.22
CA PRO A 120 -11.54 -23.79 3.10
C PRO A 120 -11.49 -23.13 1.73
N GLY A 121 -12.60 -22.47 1.37
CA GLY A 121 -12.62 -21.48 0.31
C GLY A 121 -11.85 -20.22 0.72
N TRP A 122 -11.26 -19.53 -0.24
CA TRP A 122 -10.42 -18.35 0.01
C TRP A 122 -11.11 -17.26 0.86
N HIS A 123 -12.40 -17.00 0.60
CA HIS A 123 -13.15 -15.95 1.32
C HIS A 123 -13.40 -16.32 2.79
N THR A 124 -13.57 -17.61 3.09
CA THR A 124 -13.81 -18.11 4.45
C THR A 124 -12.62 -17.85 5.38
N GLU A 125 -11.41 -17.84 4.83
CA GLU A 125 -10.19 -17.53 5.58
C GLU A 125 -10.26 -16.13 6.17
N CYS A 126 -10.55 -15.13 5.33
CA CYS A 126 -10.62 -13.72 5.75
C CYS A 126 -11.79 -13.46 6.71
N SER A 127 -12.98 -14.02 6.40
CA SER A 127 -14.15 -13.85 7.28
C SER A 127 -13.88 -14.39 8.69
N ALA A 128 -13.37 -15.61 8.81
CA ALA A 128 -13.11 -16.23 10.11
C ALA A 128 -11.97 -15.53 10.88
N MET A 129 -10.90 -15.13 10.18
CA MET A 129 -9.77 -14.42 10.80
C MET A 129 -10.18 -13.03 11.28
N SER A 130 -10.93 -12.27 10.49
CA SER A 130 -11.42 -10.94 10.87
C SER A 130 -12.34 -10.99 12.09
N GLU A 131 -13.33 -11.89 12.08
CA GLU A 131 -14.23 -12.07 13.22
C GLU A 131 -13.48 -12.44 14.48
N LYS A 132 -12.53 -13.37 14.40
CA LYS A 132 -11.78 -13.86 15.56
C LYS A 132 -10.82 -12.82 16.14
N THR A 133 -10.20 -11.99 15.30
CA THR A 133 -9.16 -11.04 15.73
C THR A 133 -9.72 -9.67 16.09
N LEU A 134 -10.75 -9.22 15.40
CA LEU A 134 -11.29 -7.86 15.51
C LEU A 134 -12.70 -7.82 16.10
N GLY A 135 -13.45 -8.94 16.04
CA GLY A 135 -14.88 -8.96 16.30
C GLY A 135 -15.68 -8.35 15.15
N LEU A 136 -17.02 -8.41 15.25
CA LEU A 136 -17.93 -7.83 14.25
C LEU A 136 -18.91 -6.83 14.91
N PRO A 137 -19.19 -5.69 14.25
CA PRO A 137 -18.50 -5.15 13.09
C PRO A 137 -17.16 -4.52 13.49
N PHE A 138 -16.16 -4.64 12.64
CA PHE A 138 -14.91 -3.87 12.81
C PHE A 138 -14.94 -2.56 12.02
N ASP A 139 -13.94 -1.68 12.24
CA ASP A 139 -14.05 -0.31 11.73
C ASP A 139 -13.78 -0.21 10.23
N ILE A 140 -12.63 -0.70 9.75
CA ILE A 140 -12.19 -0.50 8.36
C ILE A 140 -11.79 -1.82 7.72
N HIS A 141 -12.34 -2.13 6.55
CA HIS A 141 -11.89 -3.20 5.67
C HIS A 141 -11.33 -2.63 4.37
N GLY A 142 -10.13 -3.06 4.01
CA GLY A 142 -9.43 -2.50 2.87
C GLY A 142 -8.91 -3.56 1.90
N GLY A 143 -8.74 -3.16 0.63
CA GLY A 143 -8.15 -4.01 -0.39
C GLY A 143 -8.05 -3.34 -1.75
N GLY A 144 -7.63 -4.09 -2.77
CA GLY A 144 -7.66 -3.63 -4.14
C GLY A 144 -9.09 -3.55 -4.69
N ARG A 145 -9.32 -2.69 -5.66
CA ARG A 145 -10.62 -2.57 -6.33
C ARG A 145 -11.11 -3.88 -6.97
N ASP A 146 -10.20 -4.76 -7.33
CA ASP A 146 -10.50 -6.10 -7.86
C ASP A 146 -11.05 -7.06 -6.80
N LEU A 147 -10.87 -6.78 -5.52
CA LEU A 147 -11.40 -7.57 -4.43
C LEU A 147 -12.85 -7.20 -4.07
N ILE A 148 -13.39 -6.08 -4.53
CA ILE A 148 -14.79 -5.70 -4.27
C ILE A 148 -15.72 -6.86 -4.63
N PHE A 149 -15.49 -7.43 -5.82
CA PHE A 149 -16.25 -8.58 -6.29
C PHE A 149 -15.33 -9.62 -6.95
N PRO A 150 -15.46 -10.91 -6.62
CA PRO A 150 -16.44 -11.47 -5.67
C PRO A 150 -15.96 -11.51 -4.21
N HIS A 151 -14.69 -11.20 -3.91
CA HIS A 151 -14.05 -11.52 -2.63
C HIS A 151 -14.75 -10.87 -1.42
N HIS A 152 -14.78 -9.54 -1.36
CA HIS A 152 -15.40 -8.82 -0.24
C HIS A 152 -16.92 -9.01 -0.17
N GLU A 153 -17.59 -9.15 -1.29
CA GLU A 153 -19.01 -9.47 -1.32
C GLU A 153 -19.30 -10.83 -0.69
N ASN A 154 -18.43 -11.82 -0.94
CA ASN A 154 -18.54 -13.15 -0.34
C ASN A 154 -18.22 -13.14 1.17
N GLU A 155 -17.27 -12.31 1.61
CA GLU A 155 -16.98 -12.12 3.04
C GLU A 155 -18.16 -11.51 3.78
N ILE A 156 -18.82 -10.49 3.20
CA ILE A 156 -20.05 -9.90 3.74
C ILE A 156 -21.12 -10.96 3.87
N ALA A 157 -21.35 -11.73 2.81
CA ALA A 157 -22.37 -12.78 2.82
C ALA A 157 -22.12 -13.82 3.92
N GLN A 158 -20.88 -14.27 4.08
CA GLN A 158 -20.51 -15.24 5.12
C GLN A 158 -20.70 -14.64 6.53
N SER A 159 -20.16 -13.47 6.78
CA SER A 159 -20.10 -12.88 8.13
C SER A 159 -21.47 -12.35 8.57
N CYS A 160 -22.20 -11.68 7.69
CA CYS A 160 -23.57 -11.22 8.02
C CYS A 160 -24.54 -12.38 8.26
N CYS A 161 -24.47 -13.44 7.44
CA CYS A 161 -25.36 -14.59 7.62
C CYS A 161 -24.99 -15.49 8.81
N SER A 162 -23.75 -15.44 9.29
CA SER A 162 -23.33 -16.16 10.50
C SER A 162 -23.79 -15.46 11.79
N THR A 163 -24.01 -14.16 11.76
CA THR A 163 -24.49 -13.36 12.91
C THR A 163 -26.01 -13.27 12.99
N ALA A 164 -26.56 -12.74 14.09
CA ALA A 164 -28.01 -12.64 14.27
C ALA A 164 -28.63 -11.45 13.51
N ASP A 165 -27.86 -10.42 13.20
CA ASP A 165 -28.30 -9.17 12.55
C ASP A 165 -27.85 -9.08 11.09
N ALA A 166 -28.19 -10.08 10.30
CA ALA A 166 -27.61 -10.43 9.01
C ALA A 166 -27.96 -9.54 7.82
N ASP A 167 -28.56 -8.37 7.99
CA ASP A 167 -29.17 -7.67 6.86
C ASP A 167 -28.30 -6.62 6.15
N LYS A 168 -27.13 -6.25 6.69
CA LYS A 168 -26.40 -5.08 6.16
C LYS A 168 -24.89 -5.31 6.05
N PRO A 169 -24.22 -4.83 4.99
CA PRO A 169 -22.76 -4.86 4.88
C PRO A 169 -22.02 -4.23 6.06
N GLU A 170 -22.63 -3.22 6.71
CA GLU A 170 -22.10 -2.54 7.88
C GLU A 170 -22.01 -3.46 9.12
N SER A 171 -22.72 -4.60 9.12
CA SER A 171 -22.59 -5.63 10.17
C SER A 171 -21.27 -6.41 10.08
N TYR A 172 -20.53 -6.29 8.98
CA TYR A 172 -19.18 -6.84 8.82
C TYR A 172 -18.12 -5.77 9.02
N ALA A 173 -18.11 -4.70 8.22
CA ALA A 173 -17.19 -3.59 8.36
C ALA A 173 -17.90 -2.25 8.15
N LYS A 174 -17.63 -1.25 9.02
CA LYS A 174 -18.28 0.06 8.97
C LYS A 174 -17.84 0.88 7.76
N TYR A 175 -16.55 0.81 7.41
CA TYR A 175 -15.95 1.57 6.29
C TYR A 175 -15.19 0.64 5.36
N TRP A 176 -15.29 0.91 4.06
CA TRP A 176 -14.66 0.16 3.00
C TRP A 176 -13.66 1.04 2.25
N MET A 177 -12.42 0.59 2.15
CA MET A 177 -11.37 1.30 1.44
C MET A 177 -10.84 0.45 0.29
N HIS A 178 -10.97 0.95 -0.95
CA HIS A 178 -10.48 0.24 -2.13
C HIS A 178 -9.51 1.11 -2.91
N ASN A 179 -8.27 0.63 -3.04
CA ASN A 179 -7.26 1.32 -3.83
C ASN A 179 -7.34 0.95 -5.32
N GLY A 180 -6.96 1.94 -6.16
CA GLY A 180 -6.81 1.76 -7.58
C GLY A 180 -5.64 0.83 -7.95
N PHE A 181 -5.52 0.52 -9.24
CA PHE A 181 -4.44 -0.32 -9.75
C PHE A 181 -3.16 0.48 -9.98
N VAL A 182 -2.03 -0.21 -9.89
CA VAL A 182 -0.74 0.27 -10.40
C VAL A 182 -0.53 -0.32 -11.79
N THR A 183 -0.34 0.55 -12.78
CA THR A 183 0.09 0.19 -14.14
C THR A 183 1.58 0.49 -14.31
N ILE A 184 2.21 -0.09 -15.29
CA ILE A 184 3.60 0.16 -15.66
C ILE A 184 3.59 0.66 -17.11
N ASP A 185 3.99 1.92 -17.31
CA ASP A 185 3.98 2.56 -18.63
C ASP A 185 2.62 2.40 -19.36
N GLY A 186 1.52 2.58 -18.62
CA GLY A 186 0.15 2.47 -19.11
C GLY A 186 -0.39 1.03 -19.21
N GLU A 187 0.44 0.01 -19.00
CA GLU A 187 0.03 -1.39 -19.10
C GLU A 187 -0.23 -2.02 -17.73
N LYS A 188 -1.21 -2.94 -17.68
CA LYS A 188 -1.49 -3.68 -16.43
C LYS A 188 -0.28 -4.57 -16.08
N MET A 189 0.15 -4.49 -14.82
CA MET A 189 1.18 -5.38 -14.28
C MET A 189 0.71 -6.83 -14.31
N SER A 190 1.46 -7.72 -14.98
CA SER A 190 1.14 -9.14 -15.05
C SER A 190 2.38 -10.02 -15.22
N LYS A 191 2.29 -11.27 -14.72
CA LYS A 191 3.36 -12.25 -14.91
C LYS A 191 3.57 -12.62 -16.37
N SER A 192 2.51 -12.64 -17.16
CA SER A 192 2.57 -13.00 -18.59
C SER A 192 3.28 -11.95 -19.43
N LEU A 193 3.21 -10.66 -19.04
CA LEU A 193 3.93 -9.57 -19.69
C LEU A 193 5.35 -9.41 -19.18
N GLY A 194 5.70 -10.05 -18.05
CA GLY A 194 7.02 -9.94 -17.46
C GLY A 194 7.36 -8.55 -16.91
N ASN A 195 6.35 -7.67 -16.74
CA ASN A 195 6.50 -6.29 -16.29
C ASN A 195 6.28 -6.12 -14.78
N ILE A 196 6.46 -7.18 -13.99
CA ILE A 196 6.33 -7.10 -12.53
C ILE A 196 7.57 -6.42 -11.96
N ILE A 197 7.36 -5.34 -11.22
CA ILE A 197 8.40 -4.64 -10.47
C ILE A 197 8.28 -5.01 -8.99
N LEU A 198 9.35 -5.51 -8.40
CA LEU A 198 9.40 -5.82 -6.98
C LEU A 198 9.90 -4.62 -6.18
N VAL A 199 9.37 -4.44 -4.97
CA VAL A 199 9.82 -3.38 -4.06
C VAL A 199 11.31 -3.52 -3.75
N ASN A 200 11.81 -4.75 -3.57
CA ASN A 200 13.22 -5.00 -3.33
C ASN A 200 14.10 -4.46 -4.47
N ASP A 201 13.73 -4.69 -5.72
CA ASP A 201 14.49 -4.23 -6.90
C ASP A 201 14.51 -2.69 -7.00
N LEU A 202 13.39 -2.06 -6.60
CA LEU A 202 13.32 -0.59 -6.51
C LEU A 202 14.20 -0.04 -5.39
N THR A 203 14.23 -0.70 -4.22
CA THR A 203 15.01 -0.23 -3.07
C THR A 203 16.52 -0.43 -3.24
N GLU A 204 16.97 -1.20 -4.24
CA GLU A 204 18.36 -1.25 -4.65
C GLU A 204 18.79 -0.01 -5.44
N LYS A 205 17.84 0.69 -6.08
CA LYS A 205 18.09 1.84 -6.97
C LYS A 205 17.70 3.17 -6.34
N TYR A 206 16.65 3.17 -5.52
CA TYR A 206 16.05 4.36 -4.96
C TYR A 206 15.87 4.22 -3.45
N HIS A 207 16.01 5.32 -2.75
CA HIS A 207 15.69 5.37 -1.33
C HIS A 207 14.20 5.08 -1.08
N GLY A 208 13.89 4.37 0.02
CA GLY A 208 12.50 3.95 0.32
C GLY A 208 11.51 5.10 0.41
N GLU A 209 11.92 6.25 0.95
CA GLU A 209 11.05 7.45 1.03
C GLU A 209 10.74 8.04 -0.35
N VAL A 210 11.64 7.89 -1.34
CA VAL A 210 11.36 8.29 -2.74
C VAL A 210 10.26 7.42 -3.32
N ILE A 211 10.37 6.10 -3.14
CA ILE A 211 9.35 5.14 -3.60
C ILE A 211 8.02 5.41 -2.91
N ARG A 212 8.05 5.62 -1.59
CA ARG A 212 6.88 5.98 -0.80
C ARG A 212 6.19 7.24 -1.32
N LEU A 213 6.96 8.30 -1.56
CA LEU A 213 6.43 9.57 -2.05
C LEU A 213 5.87 9.45 -3.47
N ALA A 214 6.49 8.63 -4.32
CA ALA A 214 5.97 8.29 -5.65
C ALA A 214 4.60 7.59 -5.57
N LEU A 215 4.44 6.61 -4.67
CA LEU A 215 3.16 5.95 -4.43
C LEU A 215 2.09 6.92 -3.90
N LEU A 216 2.46 7.83 -3.00
CA LEU A 216 1.55 8.82 -2.40
C LEU A 216 1.23 10.00 -3.33
N SER A 217 1.91 10.13 -4.48
CA SER A 217 1.67 11.20 -5.45
C SER A 217 0.32 11.09 -6.18
N SER A 218 -0.30 9.91 -6.18
CA SER A 218 -1.64 9.68 -6.67
C SER A 218 -2.60 9.40 -5.50
N HIS A 219 -3.85 9.84 -5.64
CA HIS A 219 -4.88 9.51 -4.67
C HIS A 219 -5.14 7.98 -4.68
N TYR A 220 -5.26 7.34 -3.51
CA TYR A 220 -5.35 5.89 -3.42
C TYR A 220 -6.51 5.26 -4.21
N ARG A 221 -7.63 5.99 -4.38
CA ARG A 221 -8.76 5.53 -5.21
C ARG A 221 -8.49 5.58 -6.71
N GLN A 222 -7.50 6.36 -7.13
CA GLN A 222 -7.11 6.47 -8.53
C GLN A 222 -6.04 5.44 -8.87
N GLY A 223 -5.89 5.13 -10.15
CA GLY A 223 -4.75 4.35 -10.60
C GLY A 223 -3.47 5.18 -10.57
N LEU A 224 -2.36 4.51 -10.33
CA LEU A 224 -1.02 5.08 -10.47
C LEU A 224 -0.33 4.43 -11.66
N ASP A 225 0.08 5.23 -12.63
CA ASP A 225 0.95 4.76 -13.69
C ASP A 225 2.41 4.93 -13.28
N TRP A 226 3.04 3.81 -12.92
CA TRP A 226 4.42 3.79 -12.47
C TRP A 226 5.37 3.87 -13.66
N ASN A 227 6.17 4.91 -13.68
CA ASN A 227 7.18 5.15 -14.72
C ASN A 227 8.36 5.97 -14.17
N GLU A 228 9.43 6.08 -14.94
CA GLU A 228 10.64 6.81 -14.56
C GLU A 228 10.37 8.28 -14.17
N ASN A 229 9.41 8.93 -14.83
CA ASN A 229 9.09 10.33 -14.55
C ASN A 229 8.49 10.51 -13.16
N VAL A 230 7.58 9.62 -12.73
CA VAL A 230 6.97 9.65 -11.39
C VAL A 230 8.05 9.52 -10.32
N ILE A 231 8.98 8.59 -10.47
CA ILE A 231 10.05 8.38 -9.49
C ILE A 231 11.03 9.57 -9.44
N HIS A 232 11.38 10.14 -10.59
CA HIS A 232 12.23 11.32 -10.67
C HIS A 232 11.59 12.56 -10.04
N GLN A 233 10.27 12.76 -10.23
CA GLN A 233 9.54 13.86 -9.60
C GLN A 233 9.50 13.69 -8.09
N ALA A 234 9.23 12.48 -7.60
CA ALA A 234 9.24 12.17 -6.18
C ALA A 234 10.62 12.42 -5.56
N LYS A 235 11.71 12.00 -6.22
CA LYS A 235 13.07 12.25 -5.77
C LYS A 235 13.37 13.73 -5.69
N LYS A 236 13.10 14.50 -6.74
CA LYS A 236 13.32 15.95 -6.76
C LYS A 236 12.56 16.67 -5.63
N LEU A 237 11.35 16.23 -5.35
CA LEU A 237 10.58 16.81 -4.26
C LEU A 237 11.20 16.48 -2.91
N LEU A 238 11.53 15.20 -2.68
CA LEU A 238 12.14 14.76 -1.43
C LEU A 238 13.46 15.49 -1.15
N ASP A 239 14.34 15.61 -2.17
CA ASP A 239 15.60 16.37 -2.09
C ASP A 239 15.36 17.81 -1.62
N LYS A 240 14.36 18.50 -2.18
CA LYS A 240 14.00 19.86 -1.79
C LYS A 240 13.45 19.94 -0.36
N LEU A 241 12.64 18.97 0.06
CA LEU A 241 12.07 18.91 1.40
C LEU A 241 13.15 18.68 2.44
N TYR A 242 14.11 17.80 2.17
CA TYR A 242 15.28 17.62 3.04
C TYR A 242 16.19 18.85 3.09
N SER A 243 16.42 19.51 1.94
CA SER A 243 17.18 20.79 1.92
C SER A 243 16.49 21.86 2.76
N LEU A 244 15.17 21.98 2.67
CA LEU A 244 14.40 22.91 3.51
C LEU A 244 14.48 22.52 4.99
N TYR A 245 14.38 21.25 5.32
CA TYR A 245 14.51 20.75 6.69
C TYR A 245 15.89 21.11 7.28
N ASP A 246 16.97 20.92 6.52
CA ASP A 246 18.33 21.24 6.94
C ASP A 246 18.53 22.75 7.10
N GLU A 247 17.96 23.58 6.22
CA GLU A 247 17.98 25.05 6.35
C GLU A 247 17.29 25.53 7.64
N LEU A 248 16.21 24.85 8.00
CA LEU A 248 15.40 25.20 9.17
C LEU A 248 15.86 24.52 10.47
N LYS A 249 16.91 23.68 10.45
CA LYS A 249 17.29 22.83 11.60
C LYS A 249 17.53 23.61 12.89
N ASP A 250 18.18 24.78 12.81
CA ASP A 250 18.58 25.59 13.96
C ASP A 250 17.46 26.54 14.46
N ILE A 251 16.35 26.61 13.72
CA ILE A 251 15.20 27.42 14.11
C ILE A 251 14.40 26.65 15.17
N LYS A 252 14.24 27.30 16.33
CA LYS A 252 13.40 26.78 17.41
C LYS A 252 11.93 26.84 17.01
N THR A 253 11.22 25.74 17.22
CA THR A 253 9.76 25.67 17.10
C THR A 253 9.20 25.20 18.43
N ASP A 254 8.10 25.78 18.87
CA ASP A 254 7.33 25.21 19.97
C ASP A 254 6.63 23.95 19.45
N GLN A 255 7.18 22.78 19.81
CA GLN A 255 6.70 21.47 19.33
C GLN A 255 5.28 21.14 19.79
N GLU A 256 4.75 21.90 20.76
CA GLU A 256 3.41 21.66 21.34
C GLU A 256 2.27 22.24 20.49
N GLU A 257 2.50 23.20 19.61
CA GLU A 257 1.50 23.61 18.63
C GLU A 257 1.47 22.61 17.46
N GLN A 258 0.74 21.51 17.66
CA GLN A 258 0.38 20.61 16.58
C GLN A 258 -0.49 21.38 15.58
N ASN A 259 0.13 21.86 14.50
CA ASN A 259 -0.57 22.64 13.49
C ASN A 259 -1.43 21.72 12.61
N PHE A 260 -2.55 21.24 13.16
CA PHE A 260 -3.48 20.36 12.45
C PHE A 260 -4.03 20.99 11.17
N GLU A 261 -4.13 22.30 11.09
CA GLU A 261 -4.56 23.02 9.88
C GLU A 261 -3.66 22.68 8.68
N SER A 262 -2.37 22.41 8.92
CA SER A 262 -1.43 22.04 7.83
C SER A 262 -1.66 20.67 7.22
N ILE A 263 -2.45 19.82 7.88
CA ILE A 263 -2.78 18.48 7.40
C ILE A 263 -4.30 18.28 7.22
N GLU A 264 -5.10 19.32 7.36
CA GLU A 264 -6.56 19.21 7.26
C GLU A 264 -7.02 18.57 5.94
N ILE A 265 -6.30 18.83 4.86
CA ILE A 265 -6.57 18.27 3.54
C ILE A 265 -6.52 16.73 3.51
N ILE A 266 -5.82 16.08 4.47
CA ILE A 266 -5.76 14.61 4.53
C ILE A 266 -7.07 14.00 5.02
N PHE A 267 -7.90 14.79 5.73
CA PHE A 267 -9.21 14.35 6.19
C PHE A 267 -10.25 14.28 5.07
N ASP A 268 -9.95 14.86 3.91
CA ASP A 268 -10.72 14.67 2.69
C ASP A 268 -10.25 13.39 2.00
N ASP A 269 -10.75 12.25 2.47
CA ASP A 269 -10.53 10.91 1.91
C ASP A 269 -9.04 10.58 1.66
N LEU A 270 -8.18 10.90 2.62
CA LEU A 270 -6.73 10.66 2.54
C LEU A 270 -6.07 11.33 1.31
N ASN A 271 -6.37 12.59 1.06
CA ASN A 271 -5.87 13.36 -0.07
C ASN A 271 -4.35 13.64 0.04
N THR A 272 -3.55 12.60 -0.17
CA THR A 272 -2.07 12.70 -0.15
C THR A 272 -1.52 13.60 -1.26
N PRO A 273 -2.06 13.63 -2.50
CA PRO A 273 -1.60 14.59 -3.51
C PRO A 273 -1.78 16.05 -3.08
N GLY A 274 -2.89 16.35 -2.40
CA GLY A 274 -3.12 17.68 -1.84
C GLY A 274 -2.11 18.04 -0.75
N LEU A 275 -1.77 17.08 0.13
CA LEU A 275 -0.77 17.29 1.17
C LEU A 275 0.64 17.48 0.57
N ILE A 276 1.00 16.75 -0.47
CA ILE A 276 2.23 16.92 -1.25
C ILE A 276 2.28 18.31 -1.89
N SER A 277 1.15 18.79 -2.41
CA SER A 277 1.05 20.15 -2.95
C SER A 277 1.28 21.22 -1.90
N GLN A 278 0.79 21.04 -0.68
CA GLN A 278 1.07 21.94 0.45
C GLN A 278 2.56 21.93 0.82
N ALA A 279 3.20 20.75 0.86
CA ALA A 279 4.64 20.65 1.08
C ALA A 279 5.45 21.45 0.05
N ASN A 280 5.06 21.38 -1.23
CA ASN A 280 5.67 22.18 -2.29
C ASN A 280 5.49 23.71 -2.11
N LYS A 281 4.36 24.15 -1.53
CA LYS A 281 4.15 25.57 -1.22
C LYS A 281 5.10 26.06 -0.13
N LEU A 282 5.31 25.26 0.92
CA LEU A 282 6.23 25.60 2.02
C LEU A 282 7.65 25.84 1.52
N ILE A 283 8.12 25.10 0.52
CA ILE A 283 9.45 25.32 -0.10
C ILE A 283 9.54 26.72 -0.69
N LYS A 284 8.51 27.17 -1.40
CA LYS A 284 8.48 28.51 -2.03
C LYS A 284 8.31 29.63 -1.00
N GLU A 285 7.49 29.40 0.02
CA GLU A 285 7.24 30.37 1.10
C GLU A 285 8.52 30.63 1.91
N SER A 286 9.34 29.62 2.16
CA SER A 286 10.58 29.75 2.94
C SER A 286 11.60 30.71 2.30
N ASP A 287 11.66 30.78 0.97
CA ASP A 287 12.63 31.62 0.25
C ASP A 287 12.50 33.13 0.58
N SER A 288 11.31 33.61 0.98
CA SER A 288 11.00 35.01 1.27
C SER A 288 10.65 35.32 2.74
N SER A 289 10.75 34.31 3.63
CA SER A 289 10.23 34.37 4.99
C SER A 289 11.27 34.88 6.01
N ASN A 290 10.80 35.62 7.02
CA ASN A 290 11.59 35.99 8.19
C ASN A 290 11.69 34.84 9.21
N ASN A 291 12.48 35.01 10.29
CA ASN A 291 12.71 33.92 11.26
C ASN A 291 11.44 33.41 11.97
N SER A 292 10.46 34.28 12.23
CA SER A 292 9.22 33.90 12.89
C SER A 292 8.35 33.06 11.93
N GLU A 293 8.27 33.47 10.67
CA GLU A 293 7.58 32.72 9.61
C GLU A 293 8.25 31.37 9.33
N LYS A 294 9.59 31.36 9.35
CA LYS A 294 10.38 30.12 9.20
C LYS A 294 10.11 29.11 10.34
N ALA A 295 9.90 29.59 11.57
CA ALA A 295 9.49 28.68 12.66
C ALA A 295 8.13 28.02 12.41
N LEU A 296 7.16 28.78 11.89
CA LEU A 296 5.85 28.23 11.49
C LEU A 296 5.98 27.27 10.32
N ILE A 297 6.77 27.60 9.30
CA ILE A 297 7.04 26.73 8.14
C ILE A 297 7.67 25.42 8.61
N LYS A 298 8.64 25.46 9.54
CA LYS A 298 9.24 24.24 10.11
C LYS A 298 8.21 23.37 10.81
N SER A 299 7.33 23.95 11.64
CA SER A 299 6.27 23.23 12.33
C SER A 299 5.32 22.52 11.33
N LYS A 300 4.87 23.26 10.30
CA LYS A 300 4.03 22.71 9.23
C LYS A 300 4.74 21.59 8.47
N LEU A 301 6.01 21.78 8.11
CA LEU A 301 6.82 20.81 7.39
C LEU A 301 6.95 19.49 8.17
N LEU A 302 7.26 19.59 9.47
CA LEU A 302 7.40 18.40 10.33
C LEU A 302 6.08 17.64 10.47
N MET A 303 4.95 18.35 10.58
CA MET A 303 3.63 17.72 10.64
C MET A 303 3.28 16.99 9.34
N ILE A 304 3.50 17.63 8.20
CA ILE A 304 3.29 17.03 6.87
C ILE A 304 4.22 15.81 6.69
N ALA A 305 5.50 15.96 7.05
CA ALA A 305 6.46 14.87 6.95
C ALA A 305 6.06 13.65 7.79
N LYS A 306 5.58 13.87 9.01
CA LYS A 306 5.07 12.82 9.90
C LYS A 306 3.89 12.06 9.28
N VAL A 307 2.94 12.77 8.66
CA VAL A 307 1.78 12.15 8.00
C VAL A 307 2.21 11.39 6.74
N LEU A 308 3.11 11.96 5.94
CA LEU A 308 3.64 11.30 4.75
C LEU A 308 4.61 10.16 5.09
N GLY A 309 5.13 10.08 6.31
CA GLY A 309 6.12 9.08 6.75
C GLY A 309 7.48 9.27 6.05
N ILE A 310 7.93 10.52 5.96
CA ILE A 310 9.24 10.93 5.45
C ILE A 310 10.06 11.61 6.56
N PHE A 311 11.36 11.80 6.34
CA PHE A 311 12.35 12.28 7.32
C PHE A 311 12.67 11.27 8.43
N GLU A 312 12.34 10.01 8.21
CA GLU A 312 12.67 8.93 9.15
C GLU A 312 14.14 8.50 9.01
N ASP A 313 14.70 8.58 7.80
CA ASP A 313 16.11 8.27 7.56
C ASP A 313 16.98 9.52 7.64
N LYS A 314 17.60 9.70 8.80
CA LYS A 314 18.56 10.81 9.04
C LYS A 314 19.83 10.73 8.19
N SER A 315 20.03 9.65 7.44
CA SER A 315 21.19 9.50 6.55
C SER A 315 20.91 9.91 5.11
N TYR A 316 19.68 10.25 4.76
CA TYR A 316 19.29 10.57 3.37
C TYR A 316 20.17 11.65 2.73
N ASN A 317 20.47 12.73 3.46
CA ASN A 317 21.32 13.81 2.99
C ASN A 317 22.80 13.69 3.39
N LYS A 318 23.17 12.58 4.06
CA LYS A 318 24.59 12.38 4.40
C LYS A 318 25.32 11.89 3.16
N ILE A 319 25.98 12.82 2.50
CA ILE A 319 26.99 12.48 1.51
C ILE A 319 28.11 11.75 2.26
N SER A 320 28.57 10.61 1.74
CA SER A 320 29.74 9.96 2.32
C SER A 320 30.94 10.92 2.32
N ASP A 321 31.79 10.86 3.34
CA ASP A 321 32.99 11.70 3.40
C ASP A 321 33.89 11.55 2.17
N GLU A 322 33.84 10.40 1.51
CA GLU A 322 34.54 10.11 0.26
C GLU A 322 33.93 10.87 -0.92
N LEU A 323 32.60 10.81 -1.06
CA LEU A 323 31.88 11.53 -2.13
C LEU A 323 31.95 13.06 -1.92
N ASN A 324 31.91 13.55 -0.68
CA ASN A 324 32.12 14.97 -0.38
C ASN A 324 33.50 15.45 -0.85
N LYS A 325 34.56 14.67 -0.58
CA LYS A 325 35.91 15.01 -1.04
C LYS A 325 35.99 15.03 -2.57
N GLU A 326 35.36 14.09 -3.22
CA GLU A 326 35.32 14.04 -4.69
C GLU A 326 34.58 15.25 -5.28
N ILE A 327 33.43 15.61 -4.72
CA ILE A 327 32.66 16.82 -5.09
C ILE A 327 33.49 18.09 -4.86
N GLU A 328 34.21 18.22 -3.73
CA GLU A 328 35.07 19.37 -3.46
C GLU A 328 36.23 19.47 -4.47
N ILE A 329 36.80 18.37 -4.90
CA ILE A 329 37.85 18.31 -5.93
C ILE A 329 37.26 18.81 -7.27
N LEU A 330 36.11 18.27 -7.68
CA LEU A 330 35.44 18.66 -8.92
C LEU A 330 35.04 20.14 -8.94
N ILE A 331 34.58 20.68 -7.81
CA ILE A 331 34.26 22.12 -7.69
C ILE A 331 35.52 22.97 -7.89
N LYS A 332 36.66 22.58 -7.28
CA LYS A 332 37.96 23.29 -7.47
C LYS A 332 38.44 23.20 -8.91
N GLU A 333 38.39 22.05 -9.51
CA GLU A 333 38.76 21.82 -10.94
C GLU A 333 37.91 22.69 -11.88
N ARG A 334 36.59 22.77 -11.65
CA ARG A 334 35.69 23.65 -12.39
C ARG A 334 36.07 25.13 -12.25
N SER A 335 36.41 25.56 -11.04
CA SER A 335 36.84 26.96 -10.81
C SER A 335 38.11 27.27 -11.57
N ILE A 336 39.11 26.39 -11.53
CA ILE A 336 40.36 26.51 -12.29
C ILE A 336 40.10 26.52 -13.81
N ALA A 337 39.21 25.67 -14.29
CA ALA A 337 38.84 25.64 -15.72
C ALA A 337 38.19 26.94 -16.17
N LYS A 338 37.34 27.58 -15.33
CA LYS A 338 36.74 28.89 -15.60
C LYS A 338 37.80 30.01 -15.62
N GLU A 339 38.71 30.02 -14.64
CA GLU A 339 39.82 31.01 -14.56
C GLU A 339 40.71 30.93 -15.82
N ASN A 340 40.98 29.72 -16.30
CA ASN A 340 41.73 29.45 -17.53
C ASN A 340 40.94 29.66 -18.81
N LYS A 341 39.68 30.12 -18.72
CA LYS A 341 38.73 30.30 -19.84
C LYS A 341 38.48 29.02 -20.66
N ASN A 342 38.65 27.85 -20.04
CA ASN A 342 38.30 26.56 -20.63
C ASN A 342 36.83 26.19 -20.26
N PHE A 343 35.92 26.82 -20.99
CA PHE A 343 34.48 26.70 -20.68
C PHE A 343 33.93 25.32 -21.02
N ASP A 344 34.49 24.63 -21.99
CA ASP A 344 34.08 23.27 -22.37
C ASP A 344 34.33 22.29 -21.21
N LEU A 345 35.51 22.31 -20.62
CA LEU A 345 35.85 21.51 -19.45
C LEU A 345 34.99 21.88 -18.22
N ALA A 346 34.75 23.20 -18.01
CA ALA A 346 33.92 23.66 -16.91
C ALA A 346 32.45 23.19 -17.03
N ASP A 347 31.91 23.04 -18.23
CA ASP A 347 30.56 22.53 -18.49
C ASP A 347 30.52 21.00 -18.42
N GLU A 348 31.58 20.30 -18.80
CA GLU A 348 31.72 18.86 -18.63
C GLU A 348 31.73 18.48 -17.14
N ILE A 349 32.53 19.19 -16.32
CA ILE A 349 32.59 19.02 -14.86
C ILE A 349 31.23 19.38 -14.23
N ARG A 350 30.56 20.43 -14.69
CA ARG A 350 29.22 20.80 -14.24
C ARG A 350 28.22 19.66 -14.46
N THR A 351 28.29 19.05 -15.63
CA THR A 351 27.42 17.92 -15.98
C THR A 351 27.71 16.74 -15.05
N CYS A 352 28.97 16.43 -14.79
CA CYS A 352 29.37 15.39 -13.85
C CYS A 352 28.83 15.69 -12.42
N LEU A 353 28.98 16.91 -11.93
CA LEU A 353 28.47 17.32 -10.61
C LEU A 353 26.93 17.22 -10.51
N LEU A 354 26.20 17.47 -11.58
CA LEU A 354 24.74 17.32 -11.61
C LEU A 354 24.28 15.86 -11.44
N TYR A 355 25.10 14.90 -11.84
CA TYR A 355 24.83 13.46 -11.69
C TYR A 355 25.35 12.89 -10.37
N THR A 356 26.36 13.49 -9.75
CA THR A 356 27.00 13.00 -8.53
C THR A 356 26.50 13.68 -7.25
N SER A 357 25.96 14.90 -7.35
CA SER A 357 25.44 15.65 -6.20
C SER A 357 23.99 15.27 -5.86
N PRO A 358 23.67 15.00 -4.59
CA PRO A 358 22.28 14.74 -4.16
C PRO A 358 21.39 15.98 -4.24
N SER A 359 21.94 17.21 -4.32
CA SER A 359 21.18 18.46 -4.43
C SER A 359 21.67 19.37 -5.55
N PRO A 360 20.77 19.86 -6.44
CA PRO A 360 21.13 20.85 -7.48
C PRO A 360 21.64 22.19 -6.92
N ARG A 361 21.37 22.54 -5.65
CA ARG A 361 21.84 23.77 -5.02
C ARG A 361 23.34 23.75 -4.76
N ASP A 362 23.91 22.60 -4.42
CA ASP A 362 25.35 22.48 -4.15
C ASP A 362 26.20 22.66 -5.42
N CYS A 363 25.58 22.50 -6.61
CA CYS A 363 26.21 22.76 -7.91
C CYS A 363 26.14 24.22 -8.36
N LEU A 364 25.37 25.06 -7.69
CA LEU A 364 25.09 26.46 -8.08
C LEU A 364 25.80 27.50 -7.24
N LEU A 365 26.69 27.13 -6.32
CA LEU A 365 27.52 28.09 -5.64
C LEU A 365 28.49 28.75 -6.61
N SER A 366 28.01 29.95 -7.05
CA SER A 366 28.57 31.02 -7.85
C SER A 366 28.79 30.79 -9.31
#